data_24268e8242f9434a735c040917ca061a
#
_entry.id   24268e8242f9434a735c040917ca061a
#
_cell.length_a   1.000
_cell.length_b   1.000
_cell.length_c   1.000
_cell.angle_alpha   90.00
_cell.angle_beta   90.00
_cell.angle_gamma   90.00
#
_symmetry.space_group_name_H-M   'P 1'
#
loop_
_entity.id
_entity.type
_entity.pdbx_description
1 polymer ?
#
loop_
_entity_poly.entity_id
_entity_poly.type
_entity_poly.pdbx_seq_one_letter_code
_entity_poly.pdbx_strand_id
1 'polypeptide(L)'
;MLKEALVNKLDYDELSNCMRCGFCQPACPTFRETGYEAASPRGRIALMKAVADGVMEPDKDFVDQMNLCLGCRACEPVCPAGVPYGQLIEQTREAIEEVQEHPWWVKAVRKLAFFHLLPHQKRMYQLGGLLRFYQRSGVQKAVRKLGVLSILPKQMREMEAIMPEASGKGIVDFFGGTVIPAVGERKYRAGMFHGCIMDVLFNETNRNTVRLLSEAGCEVIVALDQVCCGALHAHSGEREQARNLARKNVAAFRKADVDIIVSNAGGCGAMLQEYDHLLAEDAEWQEKAKWFASRVKDISEVLALLVEPKEWQSLPQRITYQSSCHLRNGMKVTKEPVSLLQAIPGATFVQLREGDRCCGSAGIYNLVQPEMAGSLLDEKMGQVAATQADMLVTSNPGCLLQMKAGIHRAGLEGKMEAVHIVDLLARVSQK
;
A
#
# COMPACT_ATOMS: atom_id res chain seq x y z
N MET A 1 -3.02 -9.43 31.21
CA MET A 1 -3.10 -9.93 29.80
C MET A 1 -2.67 -8.88 28.78
N LEU A 2 -3.48 -7.83 28.43
CA LEU A 2 -3.05 -6.86 27.40
C LEU A 2 -1.79 -6.06 27.81
N LYS A 3 -1.70 -5.61 29.04
CA LYS A 3 -0.52 -4.92 29.58
C LYS A 3 0.76 -5.77 29.44
N GLU A 4 0.70 -7.03 29.81
CA GLU A 4 1.83 -7.96 29.70
C GLU A 4 2.24 -8.18 28.24
N ALA A 5 1.25 -8.35 27.35
CA ALA A 5 1.50 -8.47 25.91
C ALA A 5 2.17 -7.21 25.34
N LEU A 6 1.73 -6.02 25.77
CA LEU A 6 2.35 -4.75 25.39
C LEU A 6 3.79 -4.63 25.89
N VAL A 7 4.04 -4.93 27.17
CA VAL A 7 5.39 -4.85 27.76
C VAL A 7 6.36 -5.81 27.06
N ASN A 8 5.89 -6.99 26.66
CA ASN A 8 6.73 -7.99 26.01
C ASN A 8 7.02 -7.69 24.52
N LYS A 9 6.18 -6.88 23.85
CA LYS A 9 6.30 -6.64 22.40
C LYS A 9 6.80 -5.25 22.05
N LEU A 10 6.58 -4.25 22.93
CA LEU A 10 6.98 -2.88 22.67
C LEU A 10 8.49 -2.69 22.89
N ASP A 11 9.13 -2.06 21.91
CA ASP A 11 10.48 -1.56 22.09
C ASP A 11 10.45 -0.33 23.01
N TYR A 12 10.80 -0.55 24.29
CA TYR A 12 10.73 0.47 25.33
C TYR A 12 11.73 1.60 25.10
N ASP A 13 12.90 1.31 24.54
CA ASP A 13 13.94 2.30 24.27
C ASP A 13 13.44 3.25 23.19
N GLU A 14 12.90 2.72 22.10
CA GLU A 14 12.29 3.54 21.03
C GLU A 14 11.06 4.32 21.52
N LEU A 15 10.27 3.75 22.41
CA LEU A 15 9.14 4.44 23.03
C LEU A 15 9.61 5.65 23.88
N SER A 16 10.76 5.50 24.55
CA SER A 16 11.35 6.52 25.42
C SER A 16 12.08 7.62 24.64
N ASN A 17 12.44 7.41 23.37
CA ASN A 17 13.06 8.41 22.50
C ASN A 17 12.13 9.58 22.16
N CYS A 18 10.83 9.47 22.43
CA CYS A 18 9.88 10.54 22.16
C CYS A 18 10.04 11.73 23.12
N MET A 19 10.62 12.85 22.63
CA MET A 19 10.79 14.09 23.40
C MET A 19 9.51 14.93 23.53
N ARG A 20 8.36 14.47 23.08
CA ARG A 20 7.04 15.13 23.16
C ARG A 20 6.97 16.53 22.54
N CYS A 21 7.85 16.87 21.61
CA CYS A 21 7.97 18.20 20.99
C CYS A 21 6.76 18.67 20.17
N GLY A 22 5.94 17.72 19.63
CA GLY A 22 4.70 18.04 18.91
C GLY A 22 4.83 18.18 17.39
N PHE A 23 6.01 18.14 16.78
CA PHE A 23 6.18 18.25 15.32
C PHE A 23 5.37 17.22 14.51
N CYS A 24 5.07 16.06 15.09
CA CYS A 24 4.24 15.03 14.46
C CYS A 24 2.74 15.38 14.39
N GLN A 25 2.25 16.34 15.17
CA GLN A 25 0.81 16.67 15.24
C GLN A 25 0.27 17.26 13.93
N PRO A 26 0.87 18.32 13.34
CA PRO A 26 0.39 18.86 12.07
C PRO A 26 0.44 17.88 10.91
N ALA A 27 1.37 16.90 10.97
CA ALA A 27 1.49 15.86 9.96
C ALA A 27 0.47 14.73 10.12
N CYS A 28 -0.14 14.60 11.31
CA CYS A 28 -1.04 13.48 11.62
C CYS A 28 -2.48 13.75 11.12
N PRO A 29 -3.02 12.90 10.19
CA PRO A 29 -4.38 13.07 9.70
C PRO A 29 -5.42 12.98 10.81
N THR A 30 -5.31 11.98 11.71
CA THR A 30 -6.30 11.77 12.77
C THR A 30 -6.30 12.89 13.82
N PHE A 31 -5.14 13.47 14.12
CA PHE A 31 -5.08 14.65 15.01
C PHE A 31 -5.73 15.88 14.36
N ARG A 32 -5.51 16.09 13.08
CA ARG A 32 -6.09 17.23 12.36
C ARG A 32 -7.61 17.19 12.31
N GLU A 33 -8.16 15.99 12.11
CA GLU A 33 -9.61 15.78 12.06
C GLU A 33 -10.26 15.92 13.45
N THR A 34 -9.60 15.40 14.49
CA THR A 34 -10.24 15.31 15.83
C THR A 34 -9.84 16.43 16.77
N GLY A 35 -8.65 17.01 16.61
CA GLY A 35 -8.05 17.94 17.58
C GLY A 35 -7.63 17.29 18.91
N TYR A 36 -7.84 15.97 19.08
CA TYR A 36 -7.54 15.28 20.34
C TYR A 36 -6.08 14.82 20.41
N GLU A 37 -5.43 15.13 21.53
CA GLU A 37 -4.03 14.71 21.77
C GLU A 37 -3.85 13.20 21.65
N ALA A 38 -4.76 12.40 22.22
CA ALA A 38 -4.75 10.94 22.16
C ALA A 38 -4.78 10.39 20.71
N ALA A 39 -5.33 11.14 19.76
CA ALA A 39 -5.34 10.80 18.35
C ALA A 39 -4.06 11.23 17.60
N SER A 40 -3.07 11.82 18.29
CA SER A 40 -1.78 12.20 17.74
C SER A 40 -0.73 11.10 17.94
N PRO A 41 0.38 11.10 17.15
CA PRO A 41 1.44 10.12 17.34
C PRO A 41 2.09 10.22 18.73
N ARG A 42 2.44 11.42 19.19
CA ARG A 42 3.03 11.59 20.51
C ARG A 42 2.05 11.25 21.64
N GLY A 43 0.76 11.52 21.47
CA GLY A 43 -0.28 11.13 22.42
C GLY A 43 -0.40 9.62 22.52
N ARG A 44 -0.40 8.90 21.39
CA ARG A 44 -0.40 7.43 21.37
C ARG A 44 0.87 6.86 22.00
N ILE A 45 2.05 7.42 21.73
CA ILE A 45 3.29 7.03 22.40
C ILE A 45 3.17 7.25 23.91
N ALA A 46 2.60 8.37 24.35
CA ALA A 46 2.39 8.63 25.79
C ALA A 46 1.46 7.60 26.41
N LEU A 47 0.39 7.18 25.72
CA LEU A 47 -0.51 6.11 26.18
C LEU A 47 0.20 4.77 26.25
N MET A 48 0.94 4.38 25.19
CA MET A 48 1.75 3.15 25.17
C MET A 48 2.73 3.12 26.36
N LYS A 49 3.44 4.25 26.58
CA LYS A 49 4.40 4.37 27.67
C LYS A 49 3.74 4.31 29.04
N ALA A 50 2.60 4.97 29.23
CA ALA A 50 1.86 4.93 30.49
C ALA A 50 1.42 3.49 30.86
N VAL A 51 1.05 2.68 29.87
CA VAL A 51 0.75 1.25 30.05
C VAL A 51 2.02 0.46 30.39
N ALA A 52 3.11 0.68 29.64
CA ALA A 52 4.38 0.00 29.86
C ALA A 52 4.97 0.30 31.25
N ASP A 53 4.87 1.56 31.69
CA ASP A 53 5.33 2.01 33.03
C ASP A 53 4.37 1.56 34.17
N GLY A 54 3.23 0.91 33.85
CA GLY A 54 2.27 0.48 34.84
C GLY A 54 1.42 1.59 35.48
N VAL A 55 1.45 2.78 34.90
CA VAL A 55 0.67 3.94 35.37
C VAL A 55 -0.79 3.87 34.94
N MET A 56 -1.05 3.19 33.81
CA MET A 56 -2.39 3.06 33.23
C MET A 56 -2.67 1.60 32.86
N GLU A 57 -3.89 1.15 33.11
CA GLU A 57 -4.37 -0.13 32.54
C GLU A 57 -4.98 0.13 31.16
N PRO A 58 -4.64 -0.70 30.14
CA PRO A 58 -5.18 -0.52 28.80
C PRO A 58 -6.64 -0.95 28.73
N ASP A 59 -7.50 0.01 28.46
CA ASP A 59 -8.94 -0.17 28.32
C ASP A 59 -9.39 -0.11 26.85
N LYS A 60 -10.70 -0.08 26.63
CA LYS A 60 -11.29 0.03 25.29
C LYS A 60 -10.87 1.34 24.60
N ASP A 61 -10.79 2.45 25.32
CA ASP A 61 -10.45 3.75 24.73
C ASP A 61 -8.98 3.75 24.26
N PHE A 62 -8.07 3.09 25.00
CA PHE A 62 -6.71 2.84 24.53
C PHE A 62 -6.71 2.08 23.21
N VAL A 63 -7.44 0.97 23.13
CA VAL A 63 -7.53 0.14 21.91
C VAL A 63 -8.11 0.95 20.73
N ASP A 64 -9.16 1.71 20.97
CA ASP A 64 -9.81 2.54 19.96
C ASP A 64 -8.85 3.61 19.40
N GLN A 65 -8.04 4.24 20.27
CA GLN A 65 -7.02 5.21 19.82
C GLN A 65 -5.91 4.56 18.98
N MET A 66 -5.47 3.35 19.33
CA MET A 66 -4.47 2.62 18.52
C MET A 66 -5.04 2.19 17.16
N ASN A 67 -6.31 1.76 17.12
CA ASN A 67 -7.00 1.37 15.90
C ASN A 67 -7.40 2.55 15.02
N LEU A 68 -7.57 3.75 15.58
CA LEU A 68 -7.85 4.98 14.82
C LEU A 68 -6.65 5.42 13.98
N CYS A 69 -5.43 5.00 14.29
CA CYS A 69 -4.24 5.33 13.50
C CYS A 69 -4.29 4.72 12.09
N LEU A 70 -4.03 5.52 11.04
CA LEU A 70 -3.95 5.02 9.66
C LEU A 70 -2.68 4.20 9.36
N GLY A 71 -1.65 4.26 10.22
CA GLY A 71 -0.35 3.67 9.91
C GLY A 71 0.37 4.36 8.73
N CYS A 72 0.01 5.60 8.39
CA CYS A 72 0.54 6.31 7.22
C CYS A 72 1.98 6.80 7.35
N ARG A 73 2.55 6.76 8.55
CA ARG A 73 3.94 7.11 8.90
C ARG A 73 4.34 8.57 8.58
N ALA A 74 3.39 9.46 8.33
CA ALA A 74 3.68 10.88 8.07
C ALA A 74 4.35 11.60 9.25
N CYS A 75 4.27 11.03 10.44
CA CYS A 75 4.91 11.52 11.66
C CYS A 75 6.42 11.22 11.73
N GLU A 76 6.93 10.24 10.99
CA GLU A 76 8.34 9.84 11.05
C GLU A 76 9.28 10.85 10.36
N PRO A 77 9.02 11.31 9.12
CA PRO A 77 9.91 12.28 8.46
C PRO A 77 10.02 13.62 9.18
N VAL A 78 9.04 13.96 10.01
CA VAL A 78 9.02 15.22 10.77
C VAL A 78 9.49 15.07 12.21
N CYS A 79 9.85 13.84 12.63
CA CYS A 79 10.31 13.58 13.98
C CYS A 79 11.81 13.88 14.12
N PRO A 80 12.21 14.90 14.95
CA PRO A 80 13.62 15.21 15.12
C PRO A 80 14.39 14.13 15.91
N ALA A 81 13.67 13.31 16.70
CA ALA A 81 14.25 12.19 17.44
C ALA A 81 14.28 10.88 16.63
N GLY A 82 13.73 10.87 15.40
CA GLY A 82 13.76 9.69 14.53
C GLY A 82 12.95 8.49 15.04
N VAL A 83 11.94 8.71 15.90
CA VAL A 83 11.13 7.62 16.48
C VAL A 83 10.48 6.80 15.37
N PRO A 84 10.68 5.47 15.31
CA PRO A 84 10.11 4.58 14.31
C PRO A 84 8.65 4.24 14.66
N TYR A 85 7.79 5.24 14.58
CA TYR A 85 6.40 5.14 15.04
C TYR A 85 5.60 4.03 14.37
N GLY A 86 5.88 3.73 13.10
CA GLY A 86 5.25 2.63 12.37
C GLY A 86 5.45 1.28 13.05
N GLN A 87 6.65 1.04 13.55
CA GLN A 87 6.99 -0.19 14.27
C GLN A 87 6.27 -0.27 15.62
N LEU A 88 6.27 0.82 16.38
CA LEU A 88 5.59 0.89 17.68
C LEU A 88 4.08 0.63 17.56
N ILE A 89 3.42 1.22 16.55
CA ILE A 89 1.97 1.00 16.37
C ILE A 89 1.65 -0.41 15.89
N GLU A 90 2.51 -1.05 15.09
CA GLU A 90 2.35 -2.45 14.68
C GLU A 90 2.58 -3.43 15.83
N GLN A 91 3.60 -3.20 16.66
CA GLN A 91 3.83 -3.96 17.90
C GLN A 91 2.64 -3.84 18.86
N THR A 92 2.10 -2.63 18.98
CA THR A 92 0.90 -2.40 19.83
C THR A 92 -0.32 -3.14 19.29
N ARG A 93 -0.54 -3.14 17.98
CA ARG A 93 -1.65 -3.87 17.36
C ARG A 93 -1.48 -5.38 17.46
N GLU A 94 -0.26 -5.89 17.35
CA GLU A 94 0.05 -7.30 17.59
C GLU A 94 -0.32 -7.70 19.02
N ALA A 95 0.05 -6.89 20.02
CA ALA A 95 -0.31 -7.13 21.42
C ALA A 95 -1.82 -7.07 21.68
N ILE A 96 -2.51 -6.12 21.05
CA ILE A 96 -3.97 -6.00 21.14
C ILE A 96 -4.64 -7.24 20.53
N GLU A 97 -4.23 -7.64 19.33
CA GLU A 97 -4.85 -8.76 18.61
C GLU A 97 -4.66 -10.10 19.33
N GLU A 98 -3.53 -10.29 20.02
CA GLU A 98 -3.23 -11.50 20.77
C GLU A 98 -4.23 -11.77 21.92
N VAL A 99 -4.77 -10.70 22.50
CA VAL A 99 -5.67 -10.79 23.66
C VAL A 99 -7.12 -10.41 23.37
N GLN A 100 -7.39 -9.78 22.22
CA GLN A 100 -8.71 -9.30 21.86
C GLN A 100 -9.64 -10.44 21.45
N GLU A 101 -10.76 -10.56 22.16
CA GLU A 101 -11.82 -11.47 21.76
C GLU A 101 -12.70 -10.86 20.67
N HIS A 102 -12.63 -11.43 19.48
CA HIS A 102 -13.53 -11.07 18.39
C HIS A 102 -14.78 -11.96 18.35
N PRO A 103 -15.92 -11.45 17.89
CA PRO A 103 -17.06 -12.28 17.53
C PRO A 103 -16.67 -13.39 16.54
N TRP A 104 -17.33 -14.53 16.62
CA TRP A 104 -16.99 -15.70 15.80
C TRP A 104 -16.92 -15.42 14.28
N TRP A 105 -17.83 -14.59 13.78
CA TRP A 105 -17.85 -14.23 12.35
C TRP A 105 -16.65 -13.36 11.95
N VAL A 106 -16.20 -12.44 12.83
CA VAL A 106 -14.97 -11.66 12.59
C VAL A 106 -13.77 -12.59 12.56
N LYS A 107 -13.66 -13.52 13.52
CA LYS A 107 -12.60 -14.55 13.53
C LYS A 107 -12.62 -15.37 12.24
N ALA A 108 -13.79 -15.76 11.76
CA ALA A 108 -13.94 -16.51 10.51
C ALA A 108 -13.50 -15.71 9.27
N VAL A 109 -13.92 -14.43 9.16
CA VAL A 109 -13.52 -13.54 8.06
C VAL A 109 -12.02 -13.28 8.09
N ARG A 110 -11.44 -12.97 9.24
CA ARG A 110 -9.98 -12.77 9.41
C ARG A 110 -9.22 -14.04 9.02
N LYS A 111 -9.61 -15.20 9.52
CA LYS A 111 -8.99 -16.48 9.18
C LYS A 111 -9.07 -16.76 7.68
N LEU A 112 -10.21 -16.52 7.05
CA LEU A 112 -10.37 -16.69 5.61
C LEU A 112 -9.44 -15.74 4.84
N ALA A 113 -9.43 -14.45 5.18
CA ALA A 113 -8.65 -13.45 4.46
C ALA A 113 -7.14 -13.64 4.68
N PHE A 114 -6.68 -13.65 5.94
CA PHE A 114 -5.25 -13.60 6.26
C PHE A 114 -4.54 -14.96 6.17
N PHE A 115 -5.24 -16.07 6.37
CA PHE A 115 -4.61 -17.39 6.37
C PHE A 115 -4.94 -18.22 5.13
N HIS A 116 -6.08 -17.97 4.47
CA HIS A 116 -6.53 -18.83 3.38
C HIS A 116 -6.57 -18.15 1.99
N LEU A 117 -6.76 -16.84 1.90
CA LEU A 117 -6.83 -16.14 0.62
C LEU A 117 -5.52 -15.41 0.29
N LEU A 118 -5.16 -14.37 1.03
CA LEU A 118 -4.02 -13.50 0.72
C LEU A 118 -2.68 -14.23 0.58
N PRO A 119 -2.35 -15.26 1.41
CA PRO A 119 -1.11 -16.03 1.26
C PRO A 119 -1.07 -16.97 0.06
N HIS A 120 -2.22 -17.25 -0.56
CA HIS A 120 -2.36 -18.29 -1.57
C HIS A 120 -2.75 -17.74 -2.94
N GLN A 121 -1.77 -17.42 -3.76
CA GLN A 121 -1.98 -16.79 -5.07
C GLN A 121 -2.96 -17.56 -5.96
N LYS A 122 -2.91 -18.90 -5.98
CA LYS A 122 -3.86 -19.73 -6.76
C LYS A 122 -5.32 -19.49 -6.35
N ARG A 123 -5.59 -19.34 -5.03
CA ARG A 123 -6.95 -19.05 -4.52
C ARG A 123 -7.37 -17.62 -4.89
N MET A 124 -6.42 -16.68 -4.87
CA MET A 124 -6.66 -15.32 -5.33
C MET A 124 -7.06 -15.28 -6.81
N TYR A 125 -6.42 -16.06 -7.68
CA TYR A 125 -6.80 -16.18 -9.10
C TYR A 125 -8.18 -16.83 -9.27
N GLN A 126 -8.51 -17.85 -8.48
CA GLN A 126 -9.86 -18.45 -8.51
C GLN A 126 -10.93 -17.43 -8.12
N LEU A 127 -10.70 -16.66 -7.05
CA LEU A 127 -11.59 -15.57 -6.65
C LEU A 127 -11.67 -14.48 -7.74
N GLY A 128 -10.54 -14.12 -8.34
CA GLY A 128 -10.49 -13.19 -9.47
C GLY A 128 -11.28 -13.67 -10.68
N GLY A 129 -11.20 -14.98 -10.99
CA GLY A 129 -11.99 -15.60 -12.05
C GLY A 129 -13.50 -15.55 -11.80
N LEU A 130 -13.93 -15.81 -10.56
CA LEU A 130 -15.33 -15.70 -10.15
C LEU A 130 -15.80 -14.24 -10.22
N LEU A 131 -14.99 -13.29 -9.76
CA LEU A 131 -15.31 -11.87 -9.83
C LEU A 131 -15.39 -11.39 -11.29
N ARG A 132 -14.48 -11.82 -12.15
CA ARG A 132 -14.53 -11.55 -13.60
C ARG A 132 -15.80 -12.11 -14.24
N PHE A 133 -16.19 -13.33 -13.87
CA PHE A 133 -17.47 -13.90 -14.35
C PHE A 133 -18.64 -13.01 -13.91
N TYR A 134 -18.71 -12.61 -12.64
CA TYR A 134 -19.72 -11.68 -12.14
C TYR A 134 -19.77 -10.38 -12.98
N GLN A 135 -18.60 -9.80 -13.27
CA GLN A 135 -18.48 -8.54 -14.01
C GLN A 135 -18.88 -8.68 -15.49
N ARG A 136 -18.57 -9.81 -16.14
CA ARG A 136 -18.77 -9.99 -17.61
C ARG A 136 -20.06 -10.71 -18.00
N SER A 137 -20.60 -11.57 -17.16
CA SER A 137 -21.77 -12.40 -17.49
C SER A 137 -23.10 -11.64 -17.52
N GLY A 138 -23.10 -10.34 -17.16
CA GLY A 138 -24.33 -9.57 -17.01
C GLY A 138 -24.95 -9.66 -15.60
N VAL A 139 -24.49 -10.57 -14.75
CA VAL A 139 -24.95 -10.72 -13.35
C VAL A 139 -24.78 -9.40 -12.59
N GLN A 140 -23.65 -8.70 -12.75
CA GLN A 140 -23.41 -7.40 -12.13
C GLN A 140 -24.51 -6.39 -12.50
N LYS A 141 -24.86 -6.30 -13.80
CA LYS A 141 -25.92 -5.40 -14.28
C LYS A 141 -27.29 -5.77 -13.68
N ALA A 142 -27.59 -7.07 -13.62
CA ALA A 142 -28.84 -7.57 -13.02
C ALA A 142 -28.91 -7.25 -11.51
N VAL A 143 -27.86 -7.53 -10.74
CA VAL A 143 -27.75 -7.27 -9.30
C VAL A 143 -27.89 -5.77 -8.99
N ARG A 144 -27.27 -4.90 -9.80
CA ARG A 144 -27.39 -3.45 -9.68
C ARG A 144 -28.81 -2.99 -10.00
N LYS A 145 -29.42 -3.50 -11.09
CA LYS A 145 -30.79 -3.15 -11.50
C LYS A 145 -31.86 -3.59 -10.50
N LEU A 146 -31.68 -4.75 -9.88
CA LEU A 146 -32.56 -5.27 -8.85
C LEU A 146 -32.39 -4.63 -7.47
N GLY A 147 -31.40 -3.76 -7.30
CA GLY A 147 -31.14 -3.08 -6.04
C GLY A 147 -30.63 -3.99 -4.92
N VAL A 148 -30.20 -5.23 -5.22
CA VAL A 148 -29.72 -6.21 -4.23
C VAL A 148 -28.55 -5.66 -3.41
N LEU A 149 -27.71 -4.81 -4.02
CA LEU A 149 -26.58 -4.18 -3.33
C LEU A 149 -27.00 -3.22 -2.22
N SER A 150 -28.28 -2.80 -2.16
CA SER A 150 -28.76 -1.91 -1.08
C SER A 150 -28.66 -2.52 0.32
N ILE A 151 -28.57 -3.86 0.41
CA ILE A 151 -28.35 -4.60 1.67
C ILE A 151 -26.92 -4.38 2.21
N LEU A 152 -25.96 -4.07 1.32
CA LEU A 152 -24.59 -3.86 1.70
C LEU A 152 -24.36 -2.45 2.29
N PRO A 153 -23.40 -2.29 3.23
CA PRO A 153 -22.99 -0.98 3.68
C PRO A 153 -22.59 -0.06 2.52
N LYS A 154 -22.80 1.25 2.67
CA LYS A 154 -22.54 2.26 1.63
C LYS A 154 -21.14 2.12 1.03
N GLN A 155 -20.11 1.94 1.88
CA GLN A 155 -18.70 1.80 1.48
C GLN A 155 -18.46 0.60 0.56
N MET A 156 -19.10 -0.54 0.85
CA MET A 156 -18.96 -1.74 0.01
C MET A 156 -19.63 -1.55 -1.37
N ARG A 157 -20.72 -0.81 -1.43
CA ARG A 157 -21.39 -0.46 -2.70
C ARG A 157 -20.52 0.48 -3.54
N GLU A 158 -19.93 1.49 -2.90
CA GLU A 158 -19.00 2.42 -3.57
C GLU A 158 -17.77 1.66 -4.10
N MET A 159 -17.20 0.74 -3.31
CA MET A 159 -16.08 -0.11 -3.75
C MET A 159 -16.47 -1.02 -4.92
N GLU A 160 -17.64 -1.63 -4.90
CA GLU A 160 -18.13 -2.46 -6.02
C GLU A 160 -18.27 -1.64 -7.30
N ALA A 161 -18.74 -0.39 -7.20
CA ALA A 161 -18.94 0.50 -8.35
C ALA A 161 -17.64 0.87 -9.06
N ILE A 162 -16.53 1.05 -8.32
CA ILE A 162 -15.24 1.49 -8.83
C ILE A 162 -14.24 0.34 -9.05
N MET A 163 -14.64 -0.90 -8.76
CA MET A 163 -13.73 -2.04 -8.83
C MET A 163 -13.28 -2.29 -10.27
N PRO A 164 -11.96 -2.37 -10.52
CA PRO A 164 -11.46 -2.69 -11.85
C PRO A 164 -11.86 -4.11 -12.27
N GLU A 165 -11.75 -4.39 -13.56
CA GLU A 165 -12.01 -5.74 -14.07
C GLU A 165 -10.97 -6.71 -13.51
N ALA A 166 -11.46 -7.75 -12.82
CA ALA A 166 -10.59 -8.75 -12.21
C ALA A 166 -10.00 -9.71 -13.25
N SER A 167 -8.82 -10.24 -12.94
CA SER A 167 -8.16 -11.30 -13.72
C SER A 167 -8.17 -12.63 -12.96
N GLY A 168 -8.49 -13.71 -13.66
CA GLY A 168 -8.31 -15.08 -13.15
C GLY A 168 -6.94 -15.67 -13.47
N LYS A 169 -6.05 -14.89 -14.10
CA LYS A 169 -4.70 -15.31 -14.54
C LYS A 169 -3.68 -14.28 -14.13
N GLY A 170 -2.49 -14.73 -13.75
CA GLY A 170 -1.37 -13.87 -13.39
C GLY A 170 -0.51 -13.45 -14.57
N ILE A 171 0.51 -12.61 -14.30
CA ILE A 171 1.48 -12.17 -15.32
C ILE A 171 2.26 -13.34 -15.92
N VAL A 172 2.54 -14.39 -15.17
CA VAL A 172 3.24 -15.59 -15.67
C VAL A 172 2.44 -16.25 -16.80
N ASP A 173 1.12 -16.37 -16.65
CA ASP A 173 0.25 -16.93 -17.69
C ASP A 173 0.22 -16.04 -18.94
N PHE A 174 0.36 -14.72 -18.75
CA PHE A 174 0.33 -13.76 -19.85
C PHE A 174 1.62 -13.81 -20.68
N PHE A 175 2.79 -13.83 -20.02
CA PHE A 175 4.08 -13.84 -20.70
C PHE A 175 4.54 -15.25 -21.11
N GLY A 176 3.82 -16.29 -20.68
CA GLY A 176 4.15 -17.68 -20.99
C GLY A 176 5.44 -18.19 -20.37
N GLY A 177 5.94 -17.48 -19.33
CA GLY A 177 7.19 -17.82 -18.68
C GLY A 177 7.50 -16.95 -17.46
N THR A 178 8.60 -17.30 -16.80
CA THR A 178 9.08 -16.63 -15.57
C THR A 178 10.26 -15.70 -15.82
N VAL A 179 10.83 -15.72 -17.02
CA VAL A 179 11.96 -14.90 -17.44
C VAL A 179 11.57 -14.14 -18.69
N ILE A 180 11.54 -12.83 -18.60
CA ILE A 180 11.27 -11.93 -19.70
C ILE A 180 12.58 -11.21 -20.05
N PRO A 181 13.11 -11.36 -21.28
CA PRO A 181 14.39 -10.81 -21.66
C PRO A 181 14.39 -9.29 -21.64
N ALA A 182 15.56 -8.69 -21.43
CA ALA A 182 15.79 -7.27 -21.62
C ALA A 182 15.68 -6.91 -23.13
N VAL A 183 15.14 -5.75 -23.41
CA VAL A 183 15.27 -5.13 -24.74
C VAL A 183 16.64 -4.44 -24.81
N GLY A 184 17.49 -4.89 -25.74
CA GLY A 184 18.87 -4.42 -25.86
C GLY A 184 19.84 -5.02 -24.84
N GLU A 185 20.81 -4.25 -24.40
CA GLU A 185 21.81 -4.68 -23.43
C GLU A 185 21.22 -4.84 -22.04
N ARG A 186 21.46 -5.99 -21.40
CA ARG A 186 20.99 -6.23 -20.04
C ARG A 186 21.74 -5.42 -19.00
N LYS A 187 21.07 -4.47 -18.36
CA LYS A 187 21.59 -3.63 -17.27
C LYS A 187 21.41 -4.28 -15.89
N TYR A 188 20.23 -4.87 -15.65
CA TYR A 188 19.89 -5.51 -14.37
C TYR A 188 19.10 -6.80 -14.59
N ARG A 189 19.21 -7.70 -13.63
CA ARG A 189 18.30 -8.82 -13.44
C ARG A 189 17.30 -8.45 -12.36
N ALA A 190 16.09 -8.06 -12.76
CA ALA A 190 15.08 -7.47 -11.90
C ALA A 190 14.03 -8.51 -11.49
N GLY A 191 13.94 -8.83 -10.20
CA GLY A 191 12.85 -9.63 -9.66
C GLY A 191 11.59 -8.80 -9.54
N MET A 192 10.54 -9.13 -10.31
CA MET A 192 9.26 -8.45 -10.22
C MET A 192 8.44 -8.97 -9.04
N PHE A 193 8.17 -8.10 -8.05
CA PHE A 193 7.22 -8.40 -7.00
C PHE A 193 5.80 -8.07 -7.47
N HIS A 194 5.08 -9.06 -7.98
CA HIS A 194 3.76 -8.87 -8.61
C HIS A 194 2.60 -8.74 -7.60
N GLY A 195 2.85 -9.03 -6.30
CA GLY A 195 1.85 -8.88 -5.24
C GLY A 195 0.70 -9.89 -5.31
N CYS A 196 -0.25 -9.77 -4.38
CA CYS A 196 -1.45 -10.60 -4.34
C CYS A 196 -2.63 -9.91 -5.05
N ILE A 197 -3.11 -8.77 -4.52
CA ILE A 197 -4.23 -8.00 -5.08
C ILE A 197 -3.84 -7.37 -6.42
N MET A 198 -2.58 -6.90 -6.54
CA MET A 198 -2.07 -6.30 -7.78
C MET A 198 -2.21 -7.26 -8.97
N ASP A 199 -1.89 -8.53 -8.80
CA ASP A 199 -1.92 -9.48 -9.91
C ASP A 199 -3.34 -9.96 -10.27
N VAL A 200 -4.33 -9.68 -9.43
CA VAL A 200 -5.75 -10.02 -9.66
C VAL A 200 -6.56 -8.83 -10.16
N LEU A 201 -6.46 -7.67 -9.50
CA LEU A 201 -7.26 -6.48 -9.82
C LEU A 201 -6.52 -5.46 -10.70
N PHE A 202 -5.20 -5.51 -10.73
CA PHE A 202 -4.34 -4.58 -11.48
C PHE A 202 -3.32 -5.35 -12.34
N ASN A 203 -3.76 -6.47 -12.90
CA ASN A 203 -2.91 -7.31 -13.75
C ASN A 203 -2.34 -6.56 -14.95
N GLU A 204 -3.10 -5.61 -15.53
CA GLU A 204 -2.61 -4.75 -16.60
C GLU A 204 -1.44 -3.87 -16.14
N THR A 205 -1.54 -3.28 -14.95
CA THR A 205 -0.44 -2.50 -14.35
C THR A 205 0.81 -3.37 -14.14
N ASN A 206 0.64 -4.62 -13.70
CA ASN A 206 1.76 -5.56 -13.58
C ASN A 206 2.38 -5.89 -14.94
N ARG A 207 1.57 -6.11 -15.98
CA ARG A 207 2.06 -6.33 -17.34
C ARG A 207 2.81 -5.12 -17.89
N ASN A 208 2.29 -3.92 -17.67
CA ASN A 208 2.94 -2.68 -18.04
C ASN A 208 4.25 -2.49 -17.27
N THR A 209 4.32 -2.88 -15.98
CA THR A 209 5.56 -2.88 -15.19
C THR A 209 6.64 -3.76 -15.82
N VAL A 210 6.29 -5.02 -16.15
CA VAL A 210 7.22 -5.96 -16.79
C VAL A 210 7.72 -5.42 -18.14
N ARG A 211 6.80 -4.86 -18.96
CA ARG A 211 7.15 -4.27 -20.25
C ARG A 211 8.11 -3.09 -20.09
N LEU A 212 7.79 -2.12 -19.25
CA LEU A 212 8.64 -0.94 -19.01
C LEU A 212 10.02 -1.31 -18.48
N LEU A 213 10.10 -2.29 -17.56
CA LEU A 213 11.39 -2.81 -17.06
C LEU A 213 12.19 -3.46 -18.18
N SER A 214 11.57 -4.29 -19.01
CA SER A 214 12.22 -4.94 -20.16
C SER A 214 12.74 -3.90 -21.16
N GLU A 215 11.92 -2.91 -21.53
CA GLU A 215 12.28 -1.79 -22.39
C GLU A 215 13.41 -0.92 -21.82
N ALA A 216 13.49 -0.80 -20.48
CA ALA A 216 14.57 -0.10 -19.79
C ALA A 216 15.89 -0.89 -19.70
N GLY A 217 15.95 -2.10 -20.25
CA GLY A 217 17.13 -2.96 -20.24
C GLY A 217 17.21 -3.91 -19.04
N CYS A 218 16.09 -4.22 -18.39
CA CYS A 218 16.06 -5.21 -17.31
C CYS A 218 15.60 -6.59 -17.84
N GLU A 219 16.36 -7.65 -17.52
CA GLU A 219 15.84 -9.02 -17.58
C GLU A 219 14.90 -9.19 -16.39
N VAL A 220 13.60 -9.40 -16.64
CA VAL A 220 12.60 -9.47 -15.57
C VAL A 220 12.35 -10.91 -15.16
N ILE A 221 12.52 -11.19 -13.88
CA ILE A 221 12.29 -12.49 -13.28
C ILE A 221 11.01 -12.46 -12.44
N VAL A 222 10.08 -13.36 -12.71
CA VAL A 222 8.87 -13.56 -11.90
C VAL A 222 9.07 -14.79 -11.02
N ALA A 223 9.24 -14.60 -9.73
CA ALA A 223 9.44 -15.68 -8.78
C ALA A 223 8.12 -16.42 -8.51
N LEU A 224 8.01 -17.69 -8.95
CA LEU A 224 6.79 -18.51 -8.82
C LEU A 224 6.39 -18.80 -7.37
N ASP A 225 7.39 -18.89 -6.48
CA ASP A 225 7.19 -19.18 -5.06
C ASP A 225 6.86 -17.92 -4.23
N GLN A 226 6.75 -16.76 -4.88
CA GLN A 226 6.36 -15.51 -4.23
C GLN A 226 4.96 -15.61 -3.64
N VAL A 227 4.76 -14.97 -2.48
CA VAL A 227 3.48 -14.84 -1.78
C VAL A 227 3.14 -13.37 -1.49
N CYS A 228 2.06 -13.11 -0.75
CA CYS A 228 1.71 -11.75 -0.30
C CYS A 228 2.90 -11.08 0.44
N CYS A 229 3.04 -9.75 0.31
CA CYS A 229 4.08 -8.99 1.03
C CYS A 229 3.91 -8.99 2.56
N GLY A 230 2.72 -9.29 3.07
CA GLY A 230 2.44 -9.28 4.50
C GLY A 230 2.01 -7.93 5.08
N ALA A 231 1.98 -6.84 4.31
CA ALA A 231 1.62 -5.51 4.81
C ALA A 231 0.26 -5.48 5.53
N LEU A 232 -0.79 -6.05 4.91
CA LEU A 232 -2.12 -6.11 5.52
C LEU A 232 -2.13 -6.95 6.81
N HIS A 233 -1.29 -7.99 6.89
CA HIS A 233 -1.13 -8.82 8.09
C HIS A 233 -0.50 -7.99 9.22
N ALA A 234 0.65 -7.37 8.98
CA ALA A 234 1.36 -6.55 9.96
C ALA A 234 0.49 -5.39 10.48
N HIS A 235 -0.15 -4.64 9.58
CA HIS A 235 -1.04 -3.53 9.93
C HIS A 235 -2.29 -3.95 10.72
N SER A 236 -2.71 -5.22 10.61
CA SER A 236 -3.87 -5.77 11.31
C SER A 236 -3.52 -6.59 12.55
N GLY A 237 -2.26 -6.57 13.01
CA GLY A 237 -1.80 -7.29 14.20
C GLY A 237 -1.42 -8.77 13.97
N GLU A 238 -1.56 -9.29 12.74
CA GLU A 238 -1.15 -10.66 12.36
C GLU A 238 0.36 -10.71 12.01
N ARG A 239 1.21 -10.18 12.91
CA ARG A 239 2.62 -9.93 12.62
C ARG A 239 3.42 -11.24 12.46
N GLU A 240 3.08 -12.29 13.20
CA GLU A 240 3.74 -13.61 13.01
C GLU A 240 3.44 -14.20 11.64
N GLN A 241 2.22 -14.03 11.13
CA GLN A 241 1.91 -14.45 9.78
C GLN A 241 2.67 -13.60 8.74
N ALA A 242 2.87 -12.31 9.01
CA ALA A 242 3.72 -11.45 8.17
C ALA A 242 5.17 -11.95 8.15
N ARG A 243 5.75 -12.39 9.29
CA ARG A 243 7.09 -13.02 9.37
C ARG A 243 7.16 -14.28 8.51
N ASN A 244 6.14 -15.14 8.56
CA ASN A 244 6.08 -16.35 7.75
C ASN A 244 6.04 -16.06 6.24
N LEU A 245 5.33 -15.00 5.83
CA LEU A 245 5.29 -14.55 4.45
C LEU A 245 6.64 -13.94 4.02
N ALA A 246 7.29 -13.18 4.90
CA ALA A 246 8.60 -12.61 4.64
C ALA A 246 9.66 -13.69 4.39
N ARG A 247 9.72 -14.75 5.24
CA ARG A 247 10.64 -15.88 5.03
C ARG A 247 10.46 -16.52 3.65
N LYS A 248 9.20 -16.75 3.23
CA LYS A 248 8.89 -17.33 1.91
C LYS A 248 9.34 -16.42 0.77
N ASN A 249 9.05 -15.13 0.84
CA ASN A 249 9.45 -14.18 -0.19
C ASN A 249 10.99 -14.06 -0.26
N VAL A 250 11.68 -13.95 0.88
CA VAL A 250 13.15 -13.92 0.91
C VAL A 250 13.74 -15.18 0.26
N ALA A 251 13.21 -16.36 0.57
CA ALA A 251 13.63 -17.61 -0.06
C ALA A 251 13.41 -17.61 -1.58
N ALA A 252 12.23 -17.17 -2.03
CA ALA A 252 11.85 -17.17 -3.44
C ALA A 252 12.77 -16.27 -4.28
N PHE A 253 13.05 -15.04 -3.81
CA PHE A 253 13.90 -14.11 -4.55
C PHE A 253 15.41 -14.43 -4.46
N ARG A 254 15.86 -15.07 -3.38
CA ARG A 254 17.23 -15.59 -3.32
C ARG A 254 17.44 -16.72 -4.33
N LYS A 255 16.45 -17.62 -4.48
CA LYS A 255 16.48 -18.69 -5.49
C LYS A 255 16.45 -18.12 -6.92
N ALA A 256 15.77 -17.00 -7.12
CA ALA A 256 15.68 -16.31 -8.40
C ALA A 256 16.97 -15.60 -8.82
N ASP A 257 17.91 -15.39 -7.91
CA ASP A 257 19.23 -14.77 -8.14
C ASP A 257 19.12 -13.42 -8.87
N VAL A 258 18.54 -12.42 -8.20
CA VAL A 258 18.23 -11.11 -8.76
C VAL A 258 19.14 -10.01 -8.20
N ASP A 259 19.45 -9.01 -9.02
CA ASP A 259 20.23 -7.82 -8.63
C ASP A 259 19.38 -6.85 -7.81
N ILE A 260 18.12 -6.65 -8.26
CA ILE A 260 17.14 -5.76 -7.63
C ILE A 260 15.77 -6.43 -7.55
N ILE A 261 14.96 -6.01 -6.60
CA ILE A 261 13.58 -6.47 -6.41
C ILE A 261 12.66 -5.27 -6.61
N VAL A 262 11.81 -5.32 -7.63
CA VAL A 262 11.01 -4.17 -8.04
C VAL A 262 9.55 -4.34 -7.62
N SER A 263 9.02 -3.36 -6.90
CA SER A 263 7.60 -3.24 -6.57
C SER A 263 6.98 -2.05 -7.29
N ASN A 264 5.75 -2.21 -7.75
CA ASN A 264 4.93 -1.13 -8.31
C ASN A 264 3.81 -0.67 -7.36
N ALA A 265 3.89 -1.05 -6.10
CA ALA A 265 2.90 -0.72 -5.07
C ALA A 265 3.61 -0.24 -3.81
N GLY A 266 3.51 1.05 -3.49
CA GLY A 266 4.23 1.67 -2.38
C GLY A 266 3.97 1.01 -1.02
N GLY A 267 2.74 0.49 -0.77
CA GLY A 267 2.44 -0.27 0.45
C GLY A 267 3.17 -1.60 0.52
N CYS A 268 3.28 -2.32 -0.60
CA CYS A 268 4.06 -3.55 -0.67
C CYS A 268 5.56 -3.24 -0.56
N GLY A 269 6.07 -2.26 -1.33
CA GLY A 269 7.48 -1.89 -1.33
C GLY A 269 8.00 -1.52 0.05
N ALA A 270 7.26 -0.71 0.81
CA ALA A 270 7.62 -0.34 2.17
C ALA A 270 7.71 -1.57 3.09
N MET A 271 6.72 -2.47 3.02
CA MET A 271 6.75 -3.70 3.81
C MET A 271 7.92 -4.62 3.43
N LEU A 272 8.26 -4.72 2.14
CA LEU A 272 9.39 -5.52 1.68
C LEU A 272 10.73 -4.97 2.18
N GLN A 273 10.89 -3.64 2.26
CA GLN A 273 12.08 -3.02 2.85
C GLN A 273 12.20 -3.24 4.36
N GLU A 274 11.09 -3.47 5.05
CA GLU A 274 11.06 -3.71 6.50
C GLU A 274 11.24 -5.19 6.89
N TYR A 275 11.48 -6.08 5.95
CA TYR A 275 11.74 -7.49 6.27
C TYR A 275 13.00 -7.69 7.12
N ASP A 276 14.01 -6.83 6.99
CA ASP A 276 15.19 -6.82 7.84
C ASP A 276 14.85 -6.60 9.32
N HIS A 277 13.97 -5.63 9.59
CA HIS A 277 13.46 -5.35 10.93
C HIS A 277 12.47 -6.42 11.40
N LEU A 278 11.55 -6.85 10.55
CA LEU A 278 10.53 -7.85 10.88
C LEU A 278 11.14 -9.19 11.30
N LEU A 279 12.29 -9.54 10.73
CA LEU A 279 13.04 -10.79 10.98
C LEU A 279 14.36 -10.54 11.74
N ALA A 280 14.52 -9.40 12.41
CA ALA A 280 15.75 -9.03 13.09
C ALA A 280 16.15 -10.01 14.22
N GLU A 281 15.16 -10.58 14.90
CA GLU A 281 15.36 -11.54 16.00
C GLU A 281 15.46 -13.00 15.51
N ASP A 282 15.27 -13.26 14.22
CA ASP A 282 15.34 -14.59 13.62
C ASP A 282 16.78 -14.90 13.16
N ALA A 283 17.53 -15.61 13.98
CA ALA A 283 18.95 -15.92 13.74
C ALA A 283 19.22 -16.59 12.38
N GLU A 284 18.27 -17.35 11.85
CA GLU A 284 18.39 -17.99 10.53
C GLU A 284 18.12 -17.01 9.37
N TRP A 285 17.23 -16.04 9.58
CA TRP A 285 16.67 -15.21 8.49
C TRP A 285 17.15 -13.76 8.49
N GLN A 286 17.68 -13.23 9.59
CA GLN A 286 18.05 -11.81 9.70
C GLN A 286 19.00 -11.33 8.58
N GLU A 287 20.06 -12.07 8.27
CA GLU A 287 21.02 -11.66 7.22
C GLU A 287 20.43 -11.85 5.81
N LYS A 288 19.59 -12.87 5.63
CA LYS A 288 18.88 -13.11 4.38
C LYS A 288 17.84 -12.00 4.13
N ALA A 289 17.18 -11.52 5.18
CA ALA A 289 16.21 -10.42 5.13
C ALA A 289 16.88 -9.07 4.86
N LYS A 290 18.03 -8.78 5.47
CA LYS A 290 18.86 -7.59 5.14
C LYS A 290 19.27 -7.59 3.67
N TRP A 291 19.73 -8.74 3.16
CA TRP A 291 20.05 -8.92 1.74
C TRP A 291 18.85 -8.60 0.85
N PHE A 292 17.67 -9.07 1.21
CA PHE A 292 16.44 -8.84 0.46
C PHE A 292 16.02 -7.36 0.51
N ALA A 293 15.90 -6.80 1.72
CA ALA A 293 15.45 -5.42 1.94
C ALA A 293 16.30 -4.39 1.21
N SER A 294 17.64 -4.59 1.20
CA SER A 294 18.58 -3.69 0.52
C SER A 294 18.43 -3.65 -1.01
N ARG A 295 17.78 -4.65 -1.61
CA ARG A 295 17.54 -4.75 -3.06
C ARG A 295 16.20 -4.25 -3.50
N VAL A 296 15.29 -3.97 -2.56
CA VAL A 296 13.93 -3.52 -2.88
C VAL A 296 13.94 -2.08 -3.40
N LYS A 297 13.35 -1.91 -4.58
CA LYS A 297 13.19 -0.63 -5.27
C LYS A 297 11.75 -0.43 -5.72
N ASP A 298 11.28 0.82 -5.70
CA ASP A 298 10.06 1.17 -6.42
C ASP A 298 10.34 1.25 -7.92
N ILE A 299 9.33 0.91 -8.71
CA ILE A 299 9.43 0.99 -10.18
C ILE A 299 9.84 2.39 -10.65
N SER A 300 9.41 3.45 -9.97
CA SER A 300 9.75 4.82 -10.33
C SER A 300 11.24 5.14 -10.13
N GLU A 301 11.91 4.55 -9.12
CA GLU A 301 13.36 4.67 -8.94
C GLU A 301 14.11 4.06 -10.12
N VAL A 302 13.69 2.86 -10.54
CA VAL A 302 14.34 2.12 -11.63
C VAL A 302 14.13 2.84 -12.96
N LEU A 303 12.91 3.29 -13.24
CA LEU A 303 12.61 3.99 -14.50
C LEU A 303 13.29 5.37 -14.56
N ALA A 304 13.32 6.12 -13.45
CA ALA A 304 14.01 7.42 -13.42
C ALA A 304 15.53 7.29 -13.64
N LEU A 305 16.13 6.15 -13.26
CA LEU A 305 17.53 5.86 -13.49
C LEU A 305 17.84 5.42 -14.93
N LEU A 306 16.95 4.64 -15.55
CA LEU A 306 17.27 3.89 -16.77
C LEU A 306 16.63 4.41 -18.04
N VAL A 307 15.55 5.17 -17.93
CA VAL A 307 14.75 5.63 -19.10
C VAL A 307 15.09 7.06 -19.47
N GLU A 308 15.30 7.27 -20.78
CA GLU A 308 15.39 8.62 -21.36
C GLU A 308 14.01 9.05 -21.89
N PRO A 309 13.35 10.06 -21.27
CA PRO A 309 11.99 10.46 -21.65
C PRO A 309 11.85 11.08 -23.05
N LYS A 310 12.96 11.36 -23.75
CA LYS A 310 12.99 12.03 -25.06
C LYS A 310 12.22 11.27 -26.15
N GLU A 311 12.00 9.97 -25.99
CA GLU A 311 11.29 9.12 -26.96
C GLU A 311 9.80 8.94 -26.62
N TRP A 312 9.31 9.56 -25.55
CA TRP A 312 7.91 9.42 -25.14
C TRP A 312 6.96 10.22 -26.04
N GLN A 313 5.76 9.67 -26.24
CA GLN A 313 4.71 10.36 -26.96
C GLN A 313 4.20 11.57 -26.17
N SER A 314 3.76 12.60 -26.91
CA SER A 314 3.17 13.79 -26.30
C SER A 314 1.80 13.49 -25.68
N LEU A 315 1.60 14.00 -24.47
CA LEU A 315 0.34 13.91 -23.73
C LEU A 315 -0.13 15.33 -23.36
N PRO A 316 -0.93 16.01 -24.19
CA PRO A 316 -1.36 17.40 -23.95
C PRO A 316 -2.47 17.48 -22.90
N GLN A 317 -2.21 16.97 -21.69
CA GLN A 317 -3.15 16.91 -20.57
C GLN A 317 -2.54 17.51 -19.30
N ARG A 318 -3.41 18.02 -18.42
CA ARG A 318 -3.03 18.47 -17.08
C ARG A 318 -3.01 17.25 -16.17
N ILE A 319 -1.88 17.00 -15.52
CA ILE A 319 -1.68 15.87 -14.63
C ILE A 319 -1.33 16.34 -13.22
N THR A 320 -1.85 15.68 -12.21
CA THR A 320 -1.50 15.90 -10.80
C THR A 320 -1.15 14.59 -10.14
N TYR A 321 -0.38 14.63 -9.04
CA TYR A 321 0.13 13.43 -8.39
C TYR A 321 -0.26 13.37 -6.90
N GLN A 322 -0.96 12.32 -6.51
CA GLN A 322 -1.20 11.93 -5.14
C GLN A 322 -0.09 10.97 -4.69
N SER A 323 0.82 11.45 -3.86
CA SER A 323 1.90 10.63 -3.32
C SER A 323 1.36 9.53 -2.42
N SER A 324 1.80 8.30 -2.64
CA SER A 324 1.49 7.18 -1.73
C SER A 324 2.27 7.36 -0.42
N CYS A 325 1.56 7.31 0.72
CA CYS A 325 2.17 7.56 2.03
C CYS A 325 3.31 6.58 2.35
N HIS A 326 3.15 5.29 2.05
CA HIS A 326 4.18 4.28 2.29
C HIS A 326 5.38 4.40 1.33
N LEU A 327 5.14 4.78 0.07
CA LEU A 327 6.22 5.07 -0.87
C LEU A 327 7.05 6.25 -0.37
N ARG A 328 6.38 7.34 0.03
CA ARG A 328 7.04 8.56 0.50
C ARG A 328 7.71 8.39 1.87
N ASN A 329 6.95 7.93 2.87
CA ASN A 329 7.37 7.95 4.27
C ASN A 329 8.14 6.68 4.66
N GLY A 330 7.78 5.52 4.08
CA GLY A 330 8.45 4.24 4.29
C GLY A 330 9.68 4.09 3.40
N MET A 331 9.50 4.05 2.09
CA MET A 331 10.59 3.87 1.13
C MET A 331 11.40 5.14 0.87
N LYS A 332 10.92 6.32 1.28
CA LYS A 332 11.54 7.65 1.07
C LYS A 332 11.68 8.04 -0.40
N VAL A 333 10.90 7.43 -1.28
CA VAL A 333 10.83 7.74 -2.72
C VAL A 333 9.85 8.90 -2.91
N THR A 334 10.38 10.07 -3.30
CA THR A 334 9.60 11.31 -3.37
C THR A 334 9.77 12.06 -4.67
N LYS A 335 10.97 12.07 -5.22
CA LYS A 335 11.36 12.86 -6.40
C LYS A 335 11.12 12.09 -7.69
N GLU A 336 11.38 10.82 -7.71
CA GLU A 336 11.40 9.97 -8.90
C GLU A 336 10.03 9.92 -9.60
N PRO A 337 8.89 9.68 -8.90
CA PRO A 337 7.59 9.73 -9.55
C PRO A 337 7.28 11.09 -10.15
N VAL A 338 7.62 12.18 -9.45
CA VAL A 338 7.36 13.55 -9.91
C VAL A 338 8.23 13.89 -11.12
N SER A 339 9.52 13.55 -11.10
CA SER A 339 10.43 13.81 -12.23
C SER A 339 10.01 13.08 -13.50
N LEU A 340 9.57 11.81 -13.37
CA LEU A 340 9.03 11.05 -14.51
C LEU A 340 7.78 11.71 -15.09
N LEU A 341 6.85 12.17 -14.25
CA LEU A 341 5.62 12.81 -14.70
C LEU A 341 5.88 14.17 -15.35
N GLN A 342 6.81 14.96 -14.81
CA GLN A 342 7.22 16.26 -15.39
C GLN A 342 7.97 16.10 -16.71
N ALA A 343 8.59 14.96 -16.95
CA ALA A 343 9.32 14.67 -18.19
C ALA A 343 8.42 14.23 -19.35
N ILE A 344 7.12 13.99 -19.14
CA ILE A 344 6.19 13.61 -20.20
C ILE A 344 5.99 14.78 -21.17
N PRO A 345 6.32 14.63 -22.47
CA PRO A 345 6.18 15.71 -23.44
C PRO A 345 4.73 16.21 -23.55
N GLY A 346 4.54 17.52 -23.57
CA GLY A 346 3.21 18.14 -23.71
C GLY A 346 2.34 18.12 -22.44
N ALA A 347 2.68 17.33 -21.42
CA ALA A 347 1.92 17.31 -20.19
C ALA A 347 2.16 18.57 -19.34
N THR A 348 1.09 19.06 -18.71
CA THR A 348 1.17 20.14 -17.71
C THR A 348 1.06 19.55 -16.31
N PHE A 349 2.19 19.43 -15.61
CA PHE A 349 2.18 18.97 -14.23
C PHE A 349 1.70 20.07 -13.27
N VAL A 350 0.65 19.77 -12.52
CA VAL A 350 0.08 20.64 -11.49
C VAL A 350 0.33 20.05 -10.11
N GLN A 351 1.08 20.76 -9.28
CA GLN A 351 1.38 20.30 -7.93
C GLN A 351 0.10 20.22 -7.10
N LEU A 352 -0.19 19.05 -6.56
CA LEU A 352 -1.30 18.87 -5.62
C LEU A 352 -0.91 19.48 -4.27
N ARG A 353 -1.72 20.41 -3.78
CA ARG A 353 -1.56 20.95 -2.43
C ARG A 353 -1.73 19.80 -1.43
N GLU A 354 -0.77 19.65 -0.50
CA GLU A 354 -0.78 18.56 0.49
C GLU A 354 -0.93 17.15 -0.15
N GLY A 355 -0.36 16.97 -1.34
CA GLY A 355 -0.36 15.71 -2.07
C GLY A 355 0.31 14.56 -1.33
N ASP A 356 1.06 14.86 -0.29
CA ASP A 356 1.75 13.92 0.61
C ASP A 356 0.88 13.39 1.75
N ARG A 357 -0.31 13.97 1.99
CA ARG A 357 -1.22 13.48 3.03
C ARG A 357 -1.90 12.19 2.60
N CYS A 358 -2.16 11.33 3.58
CA CYS A 358 -2.86 10.08 3.36
C CYS A 358 -4.24 10.30 2.74
N CYS A 359 -4.61 9.43 1.79
CA CYS A 359 -5.89 9.46 1.10
C CYS A 359 -7.05 8.79 1.88
N GLY A 360 -6.76 8.25 3.07
CA GLY A 360 -7.75 7.55 3.88
C GLY A 360 -7.94 6.06 3.56
N SER A 361 -7.28 5.51 2.51
CA SER A 361 -7.41 4.09 2.14
C SER A 361 -6.80 3.14 3.17
N ALA A 362 -5.50 3.31 3.48
CA ALA A 362 -4.72 2.58 4.48
C ALA A 362 -5.05 1.07 4.59
N GLY A 363 -4.95 0.34 3.49
CA GLY A 363 -5.26 -1.09 3.41
C GLY A 363 -6.76 -1.36 3.52
N ILE A 364 -7.21 -1.86 4.67
CA ILE A 364 -8.63 -2.11 4.97
C ILE A 364 -9.25 -1.02 5.88
N TYR A 365 -8.51 0.05 6.16
CA TYR A 365 -8.93 1.09 7.10
C TYR A 365 -10.26 1.75 6.68
N ASN A 366 -10.45 2.02 5.40
CA ASN A 366 -11.69 2.58 4.87
C ASN A 366 -12.92 1.67 5.06
N LEU A 367 -12.74 0.39 5.36
CA LEU A 367 -13.81 -0.54 5.71
C LEU A 367 -14.10 -0.56 7.21
N VAL A 368 -13.05 -0.41 8.05
CA VAL A 368 -13.17 -0.51 9.51
C VAL A 368 -13.32 0.84 10.20
N GLN A 369 -12.89 1.93 9.56
CA GLN A 369 -13.01 3.33 10.02
C GLN A 369 -13.58 4.21 8.91
N PRO A 370 -14.80 3.92 8.42
CA PRO A 370 -15.37 4.55 7.22
C PRO A 370 -15.61 6.06 7.36
N GLU A 371 -15.93 6.56 8.54
CA GLU A 371 -16.18 7.97 8.80
C GLU A 371 -14.88 8.79 8.66
N MET A 372 -13.83 8.39 9.37
CA MET A 372 -12.52 9.03 9.30
C MET A 372 -11.94 8.96 7.87
N ALA A 373 -12.01 7.79 7.24
CA ALA A 373 -11.56 7.60 5.87
C ALA A 373 -12.32 8.48 4.88
N GLY A 374 -13.62 8.65 5.10
CA GLY A 374 -14.51 9.51 4.30
C GLY A 374 -14.15 10.99 4.43
N SER A 375 -13.96 11.50 5.66
CA SER A 375 -13.58 12.88 5.93
C SER A 375 -12.24 13.22 5.25
N LEU A 376 -11.22 12.35 5.42
CA LEU A 376 -9.92 12.52 4.78
C LEU A 376 -10.00 12.51 3.25
N LEU A 377 -10.87 11.67 2.68
CA LEU A 377 -11.08 11.62 1.25
C LEU A 377 -11.74 12.90 0.74
N ASP A 378 -12.75 13.40 1.43
CA ASP A 378 -13.50 14.60 1.03
C ASP A 378 -12.59 15.85 1.09
N GLU A 379 -11.76 15.99 2.15
CA GLU A 379 -10.71 17.04 2.22
C GLU A 379 -9.75 16.93 1.01
N LYS A 380 -9.27 15.72 0.72
CA LYS A 380 -8.37 15.46 -0.40
C LYS A 380 -9.00 15.82 -1.73
N MET A 381 -10.26 15.46 -1.95
CA MET A 381 -10.94 15.72 -3.21
C MET A 381 -11.19 17.21 -3.45
N GLY A 382 -11.38 18.01 -2.40
CA GLY A 382 -11.41 19.48 -2.52
C GLY A 382 -10.10 20.04 -3.11
N GLN A 383 -8.96 19.51 -2.65
CA GLN A 383 -7.64 19.91 -3.15
C GLN A 383 -7.39 19.40 -4.58
N VAL A 384 -7.81 18.16 -4.88
CA VAL A 384 -7.72 17.55 -6.22
C VAL A 384 -8.53 18.35 -7.24
N ALA A 385 -9.79 18.68 -6.92
CA ALA A 385 -10.66 19.48 -7.80
C ALA A 385 -10.07 20.86 -8.11
N ALA A 386 -9.40 21.48 -7.13
CA ALA A 386 -8.75 22.78 -7.32
C ALA A 386 -7.59 22.75 -8.33
N THR A 387 -7.00 21.58 -8.61
CA THR A 387 -5.93 21.44 -9.63
C THR A 387 -6.46 21.56 -11.07
N GLN A 388 -7.74 21.30 -11.28
CA GLN A 388 -8.36 21.19 -12.61
C GLN A 388 -7.59 20.23 -13.52
N ALA A 389 -7.01 19.18 -12.96
CA ALA A 389 -6.26 18.18 -13.71
C ALA A 389 -7.20 17.22 -14.44
N ASP A 390 -6.80 16.80 -15.63
CA ASP A 390 -7.48 15.74 -16.41
C ASP A 390 -7.17 14.37 -15.85
N MET A 391 -5.97 14.21 -15.25
CA MET A 391 -5.50 12.94 -14.68
C MET A 391 -4.95 13.11 -13.27
N LEU A 392 -5.42 12.25 -12.38
CA LEU A 392 -4.91 12.10 -11.00
C LEU A 392 -4.07 10.83 -10.92
N VAL A 393 -2.76 10.98 -10.81
CA VAL A 393 -1.80 9.87 -10.82
C VAL A 393 -1.45 9.44 -9.39
N THR A 394 -1.28 8.13 -9.17
CA THR A 394 -0.78 7.60 -7.90
C THR A 394 0.03 6.31 -8.12
N SER A 395 0.82 5.88 -7.12
CA SER A 395 1.73 4.72 -7.18
C SER A 395 1.34 3.60 -6.22
N ASN A 396 0.04 3.45 -5.93
CA ASN A 396 -0.40 2.40 -5.00
C ASN A 396 -1.86 1.99 -5.26
N PRO A 397 -2.19 0.69 -5.34
CA PRO A 397 -3.53 0.22 -5.70
C PRO A 397 -4.63 0.68 -4.73
N GLY A 398 -4.36 0.68 -3.42
CA GLY A 398 -5.32 1.16 -2.43
C GLY A 398 -5.61 2.65 -2.58
N CYS A 399 -4.57 3.47 -2.83
CA CYS A 399 -4.74 4.89 -3.14
C CYS A 399 -5.51 5.09 -4.45
N LEU A 400 -5.23 4.28 -5.48
CA LEU A 400 -5.91 4.37 -6.77
C LEU A 400 -7.42 4.11 -6.62
N LEU A 401 -7.82 3.07 -5.90
CA LEU A 401 -9.23 2.79 -5.61
C LEU A 401 -9.87 3.93 -4.82
N GLN A 402 -9.17 4.44 -3.80
CA GLN A 402 -9.68 5.54 -2.98
C GLN A 402 -9.87 6.83 -3.82
N MET A 403 -8.93 7.15 -4.72
CA MET A 403 -9.07 8.30 -5.60
C MET A 403 -10.20 8.11 -6.63
N LYS A 404 -10.40 6.91 -7.15
CA LYS A 404 -11.57 6.60 -8.01
C LYS A 404 -12.88 6.79 -7.25
N ALA A 405 -12.97 6.32 -6.00
CA ALA A 405 -14.13 6.56 -5.14
C ALA A 405 -14.35 8.06 -4.89
N GLY A 406 -13.27 8.81 -4.65
CA GLY A 406 -13.32 10.25 -4.45
C GLY A 406 -13.81 11.00 -5.69
N ILE A 407 -13.32 10.65 -6.88
CA ILE A 407 -13.78 11.23 -8.17
C ILE A 407 -15.27 10.97 -8.36
N HIS A 408 -15.73 9.74 -8.11
CA HIS A 408 -17.17 9.40 -8.18
C HIS A 408 -18.00 10.23 -7.18
N ARG A 409 -17.59 10.30 -5.92
CA ARG A 409 -18.28 11.07 -4.87
C ARG A 409 -18.31 12.58 -5.15
N ALA A 410 -17.24 13.13 -5.73
CA ALA A 410 -17.14 14.54 -6.08
C ALA A 410 -17.83 14.92 -7.39
N GLY A 411 -18.44 13.97 -8.13
CA GLY A 411 -19.08 14.21 -9.42
C GLY A 411 -18.10 14.66 -10.51
N LEU A 412 -16.85 14.20 -10.44
CA LEU A 412 -15.79 14.53 -11.40
C LEU A 412 -15.62 13.45 -12.49
N GLU A 413 -16.52 12.46 -12.53
CA GLU A 413 -16.52 11.42 -13.57
C GLU A 413 -16.67 12.04 -14.97
N GLY A 414 -15.88 11.54 -15.91
CA GLY A 414 -15.82 12.08 -17.27
C GLY A 414 -15.01 13.38 -17.42
N LYS A 415 -14.59 14.01 -16.30
CA LYS A 415 -13.71 15.19 -16.32
C LYS A 415 -12.30 14.86 -15.85
N MET A 416 -12.15 13.87 -14.99
CA MET A 416 -10.88 13.46 -14.40
C MET A 416 -10.78 11.93 -14.37
N GLU A 417 -9.62 11.38 -14.74
CA GLU A 417 -9.28 9.96 -14.62
C GLU A 417 -8.27 9.75 -13.49
N ALA A 418 -8.52 8.78 -12.59
CA ALA A 418 -7.48 8.30 -11.68
C ALA A 418 -6.72 7.14 -12.33
N VAL A 419 -5.38 7.25 -12.41
CA VAL A 419 -4.51 6.30 -13.11
C VAL A 419 -3.29 5.93 -12.28
N HIS A 420 -2.81 4.68 -12.42
CA HIS A 420 -1.54 4.28 -11.83
C HIS A 420 -0.38 4.86 -12.64
N ILE A 421 0.70 5.31 -11.97
CA ILE A 421 1.85 5.92 -12.65
C ILE A 421 2.42 5.01 -13.75
N VAL A 422 2.52 3.71 -13.50
CA VAL A 422 3.00 2.71 -14.47
C VAL A 422 2.12 2.68 -15.72
N ASP A 423 0.79 2.76 -15.55
CA ASP A 423 -0.13 2.71 -16.68
C ASP A 423 -0.04 3.98 -17.53
N LEU A 424 0.15 5.13 -16.88
CA LEU A 424 0.38 6.40 -17.59
C LEU A 424 1.70 6.37 -18.36
N LEU A 425 2.80 5.96 -17.71
CA LEU A 425 4.11 5.84 -18.38
C LEU A 425 4.07 4.83 -19.52
N ALA A 426 3.34 3.73 -19.35
CA ALA A 426 3.15 2.75 -20.41
C ALA A 426 2.35 3.28 -21.60
N ARG A 427 1.39 4.20 -21.39
CA ARG A 427 0.66 4.87 -22.49
C ARG A 427 1.58 5.75 -23.32
N VAL A 428 2.47 6.51 -22.68
CA VAL A 428 3.36 7.45 -23.38
C VAL A 428 4.62 6.78 -23.95
N SER A 429 5.05 5.61 -23.45
CA SER A 429 6.19 4.86 -23.99
C SER A 429 5.83 3.99 -25.21
N GLN A 430 4.55 3.82 -25.56
CA GLN A 430 4.15 3.05 -26.74
C GLN A 430 4.59 3.78 -28.03
N LYS A 431 5.45 3.12 -28.83
CA LYS A 431 5.81 3.55 -30.19
C LYS A 431 4.73 3.18 -31.19
#